data_eeb80260a0049351801df7b4192bb56f
#
_entry.id   eeb80260a0049351801df7b4192bb56f
#
_cell.length_a   1.000
_cell.length_b   1.000
_cell.length_c   1.000
_cell.angle_alpha   90.00
_cell.angle_beta   90.00
_cell.angle_gamma   90.00
#
_symmetry.space_group_name_H-M   'P 1'
#
loop_
_entity.id
_entity.type
_entity.pdbx_description
1 polymer ?
#
loop_
_entity_poly.entity_id
_entity_poly.type
_entity_poly.pdbx_seq_one_letter_code
_entity_poly.pdbx_strand_id
1 'polypeptide(L)'
;MKMNRILISYMICILLAGCSNGNKQLFSPDRIWCDDSGWLLVANRDGKELRQLDKDLAPTSVKAILPAAANALAQTPDHRLWVVCDGIDGMLCELNPENLSVVSQTKLGHTPSAIVYNKQTKSLWITQRYNNELWEVNPETKEVLHKVAIGREPADVLSFAGDSLLLVANNLPEMSATDYPVACRLDIVDVNRKAVVKRLLLPNGSTDVKAMATDHGRNYAYVVHLLARYQLPTNQVDRGWMSTNALSIINLDTREIENTVLLDTSQKGAANPWSITVSPDDDRIWVAIAGTHELACIDRNRLHDRLARVKAGEKLTPSTKGWEYVSDDAGFLYGIREFYPTNGKGPRALCVTPQGVYTANYYTGNLVKLDEQGNKLADVSAGTPLNSTQTGKGDMYFHDATLGFQQWQSCASCHPNDARMDGLNWDLMNDGMGNPKNTKTLVLSHQTAPCMISGIRKNAEVAVRSGIKYILFGDWDDSVASAMDAYLKSLSPLPSPYLVDGKLSEPAQRGKAAFDRHCASCHSGAYYTDGKQYNVNWADGPDEGVKMDVPALNEIWRTAPYLYDGRSYTLKEMLRIHGPKEQLSDSELDDLAEYVMSL
;
A
#
# COMPACT_ATOMS: atom_id res chain seq x y z
N MET A 1 31.64 -40.82 -74.12
CA MET A 1 32.44 -39.73 -73.53
C MET A 1 31.56 -39.02 -72.48
N LYS A 2 31.71 -39.37 -71.21
CA LYS A 2 30.91 -38.82 -70.10
C LYS A 2 31.79 -37.87 -69.30
N MET A 3 31.36 -36.63 -69.21
CA MET A 3 32.02 -35.57 -68.49
C MET A 3 31.46 -35.48 -67.08
N ASN A 4 32.28 -35.80 -66.05
CA ASN A 4 31.93 -35.68 -64.63
C ASN A 4 31.99 -34.20 -64.20
N ARG A 5 30.90 -33.70 -63.71
CA ARG A 5 30.83 -32.41 -62.99
C ARG A 5 31.06 -32.69 -61.50
N ILE A 6 32.15 -32.12 -60.99
CA ILE A 6 32.42 -32.05 -59.54
C ILE A 6 31.71 -30.80 -59.01
N LEU A 7 30.72 -30.99 -58.11
CA LEU A 7 30.11 -29.92 -57.32
C LEU A 7 31.00 -29.69 -56.08
N ILE A 8 31.59 -28.52 -56.01
CA ILE A 8 32.24 -28.04 -54.78
C ILE A 8 31.17 -27.32 -53.97
N SER A 9 30.76 -27.92 -52.83
CA SER A 9 29.89 -27.29 -51.87
C SER A 9 30.72 -26.38 -50.94
N TYR A 10 30.59 -25.07 -51.07
CA TYR A 10 31.07 -24.10 -50.09
C TYR A 10 30.10 -24.10 -48.91
N MET A 11 30.57 -24.62 -47.81
CA MET A 11 29.87 -24.53 -46.51
C MET A 11 30.22 -23.15 -45.90
N ILE A 12 29.35 -22.15 -46.07
CA ILE A 12 29.43 -20.87 -45.37
C ILE A 12 28.98 -21.09 -43.93
N CYS A 13 29.94 -21.20 -42.99
CA CYS A 13 29.66 -21.06 -41.57
C CYS A 13 29.33 -19.60 -41.25
N ILE A 14 28.07 -19.28 -41.23
CA ILE A 14 27.62 -18.02 -40.63
C ILE A 14 27.72 -18.19 -39.10
N LEU A 15 28.77 -17.63 -38.53
CA LEU A 15 28.84 -17.37 -37.08
C LEU A 15 27.76 -16.32 -36.74
N LEU A 16 26.57 -16.81 -36.37
CA LEU A 16 25.62 -16.01 -35.64
C LEU A 16 26.22 -15.74 -34.25
N ALA A 17 26.96 -14.64 -34.13
CA ALA A 17 27.19 -14.01 -32.85
C ALA A 17 25.82 -13.55 -32.36
N GLY A 18 25.10 -14.42 -31.68
CA GLY A 18 23.93 -14.09 -30.91
C GLY A 18 24.38 -13.11 -29.81
N CYS A 19 24.19 -11.82 -30.01
CA CYS A 19 24.07 -10.91 -28.91
C CYS A 19 22.90 -11.40 -28.09
N SER A 20 23.15 -12.20 -27.09
CA SER A 20 22.19 -12.40 -26.00
C SER A 20 22.07 -11.04 -25.30
N ASN A 21 21.13 -10.21 -25.75
CA ASN A 21 20.51 -9.23 -24.87
C ASN A 21 19.84 -10.06 -23.78
N GLY A 22 20.63 -10.57 -22.85
CA GLY A 22 20.10 -11.08 -21.60
C GLY A 22 19.32 -9.92 -20.98
N ASN A 23 18.00 -10.02 -20.95
CA ASN A 23 17.17 -9.11 -20.18
C ASN A 23 17.76 -9.10 -18.76
N LYS A 24 18.50 -8.05 -18.43
CA LYS A 24 19.06 -7.89 -17.08
C LYS A 24 17.87 -7.83 -16.16
N GLN A 25 17.74 -8.84 -15.30
CA GLN A 25 16.66 -8.92 -14.32
C GLN A 25 16.67 -7.67 -13.45
N LEU A 26 15.50 -7.03 -13.34
CA LEU A 26 15.33 -5.87 -12.48
C LEU A 26 15.49 -6.28 -11.01
N PHE A 27 16.04 -5.38 -10.24
CA PHE A 27 16.21 -5.53 -8.81
C PHE A 27 15.48 -4.41 -8.08
N SER A 28 14.33 -4.74 -7.51
CA SER A 28 13.41 -3.86 -6.80
C SER A 28 13.18 -4.40 -5.38
N PRO A 29 14.14 -4.16 -4.46
CA PRO A 29 14.06 -4.71 -3.10
C PRO A 29 12.97 -3.99 -2.29
N ASP A 30 11.95 -4.72 -1.87
CA ASP A 30 10.80 -4.16 -1.16
C ASP A 30 10.60 -4.72 0.27
N ARG A 31 11.33 -5.78 0.63
CA ARG A 31 11.35 -6.34 1.98
C ARG A 31 12.76 -6.75 2.38
N ILE A 32 13.05 -6.61 3.66
CA ILE A 32 14.28 -7.10 4.29
C ILE A 32 13.92 -7.71 5.64
N TRP A 33 14.46 -8.88 5.93
CA TRP A 33 14.37 -9.52 7.23
C TRP A 33 15.76 -9.80 7.74
N CYS A 34 15.92 -9.67 9.04
CA CYS A 34 17.18 -9.93 9.73
C CYS A 34 16.94 -10.59 11.08
N ASP A 35 17.98 -11.22 11.59
CA ASP A 35 18.05 -11.67 12.97
C ASP A 35 19.30 -11.10 13.67
N ASP A 36 19.39 -11.31 14.98
CA ASP A 36 20.50 -10.82 15.81
C ASP A 36 21.87 -11.45 15.45
N SER A 37 21.89 -12.54 14.70
CA SER A 37 23.13 -13.16 14.20
C SER A 37 23.75 -12.40 13.04
N GLY A 38 23.01 -11.44 12.45
CA GLY A 38 23.40 -10.70 11.24
C GLY A 38 23.01 -11.41 9.95
N TRP A 39 22.12 -12.41 10.01
CA TRP A 39 21.52 -13.03 8.85
C TRP A 39 20.51 -12.06 8.20
N LEU A 40 20.66 -11.86 6.90
CA LEU A 40 19.82 -10.94 6.12
C LEU A 40 19.18 -11.67 4.96
N LEU A 41 17.86 -11.49 4.79
CA LEU A 41 17.13 -11.87 3.59
C LEU A 41 16.52 -10.64 2.94
N VAL A 42 16.72 -10.49 1.63
CA VAL A 42 16.14 -9.42 0.83
C VAL A 42 15.20 -10.03 -0.21
N ALA A 43 13.97 -9.53 -0.28
CA ALA A 43 13.03 -9.85 -1.34
C ALA A 43 13.21 -8.88 -2.51
N ASN A 44 13.42 -9.44 -3.70
CA ASN A 44 13.38 -8.74 -4.97
C ASN A 44 12.00 -8.94 -5.62
N ARG A 45 11.15 -7.91 -5.60
CA ARG A 45 9.77 -7.99 -6.06
C ARG A 45 9.63 -8.40 -7.52
N ASP A 46 10.27 -7.64 -8.43
CA ASP A 46 10.20 -7.92 -9.88
C ASP A 46 10.93 -9.21 -10.26
N GLY A 47 11.98 -9.56 -9.53
CA GLY A 47 12.71 -10.80 -9.71
C GLY A 47 12.01 -12.02 -9.12
N LYS A 48 10.99 -11.85 -8.30
CA LYS A 48 10.32 -12.93 -7.54
C LYS A 48 11.33 -13.81 -6.80
N GLU A 49 12.26 -13.19 -6.12
CA GLU A 49 13.46 -13.82 -5.58
C GLU A 49 13.69 -13.40 -4.13
N LEU A 50 14.12 -14.35 -3.30
CA LEU A 50 14.75 -14.07 -2.01
C LEU A 50 16.26 -14.29 -2.15
N ARG A 51 17.06 -13.35 -1.65
CA ARG A 51 18.53 -13.45 -1.56
C ARG A 51 18.98 -13.36 -0.13
N GLN A 52 19.88 -14.26 0.24
CA GLN A 52 20.63 -14.13 1.48
C GLN A 52 21.85 -13.23 1.27
N LEU A 53 22.06 -12.34 2.22
CA LEU A 53 23.23 -11.45 2.29
C LEU A 53 23.96 -11.69 3.59
N ASP A 54 25.24 -11.37 3.61
CA ASP A 54 25.98 -11.26 4.85
C ASP A 54 25.72 -9.90 5.55
N LYS A 55 26.27 -9.74 6.74
CA LYS A 55 26.16 -8.53 7.55
C LYS A 55 26.74 -7.26 6.90
N ASP A 56 27.54 -7.40 5.85
CA ASP A 56 28.16 -6.30 5.13
C ASP A 56 27.53 -6.08 3.74
N LEU A 57 26.33 -6.67 3.54
CA LEU A 57 25.49 -6.62 2.34
C LEU A 57 26.05 -7.35 1.11
N ALA A 58 27.08 -8.17 1.27
CA ALA A 58 27.56 -8.98 0.17
C ALA A 58 26.60 -10.17 -0.09
N PRO A 59 26.17 -10.40 -1.34
CA PRO A 59 25.29 -11.52 -1.64
C PRO A 59 26.02 -12.85 -1.45
N THR A 60 25.35 -13.79 -0.78
CA THR A 60 25.81 -15.18 -0.70
C THR A 60 25.36 -15.95 -1.95
N SER A 61 25.73 -17.21 -2.04
CA SER A 61 25.21 -18.10 -3.11
C SER A 61 23.78 -18.58 -2.86
N VAL A 62 23.22 -18.31 -1.67
CA VAL A 62 21.92 -18.81 -1.22
C VAL A 62 20.80 -17.88 -1.68
N LYS A 63 19.88 -18.44 -2.47
CA LYS A 63 18.70 -17.73 -2.96
C LYS A 63 17.55 -18.68 -3.27
N ALA A 64 16.32 -18.16 -3.24
CA ALA A 64 15.12 -18.83 -3.70
C ALA A 64 14.47 -18.06 -4.86
N ILE A 65 13.95 -18.80 -5.84
CA ILE A 65 13.00 -18.27 -6.84
C ILE A 65 11.60 -18.66 -6.37
N LEU A 66 10.74 -17.67 -6.24
CA LEU A 66 9.38 -17.82 -5.75
C LEU A 66 8.35 -17.77 -6.90
N PRO A 67 7.13 -18.30 -6.70
CA PRO A 67 6.09 -18.25 -7.73
C PRO A 67 5.61 -16.83 -8.01
N ALA A 68 5.66 -15.94 -7.01
CA ALA A 68 5.33 -14.53 -7.12
C ALA A 68 6.17 -13.70 -6.12
N ALA A 69 5.98 -12.38 -6.09
CA ALA A 69 6.66 -11.50 -5.16
C ALA A 69 6.36 -11.89 -3.70
N ALA A 70 7.38 -11.92 -2.85
CA ALA A 70 7.22 -12.17 -1.42
C ALA A 70 6.66 -10.92 -0.72
N ASN A 71 5.56 -11.05 0.01
CA ASN A 71 4.98 -9.96 0.78
C ASN A 71 5.41 -9.99 2.25
N ALA A 72 5.51 -11.16 2.86
CA ALA A 72 5.91 -11.32 4.25
C ALA A 72 6.53 -12.70 4.51
N LEU A 73 7.26 -12.78 5.63
CA LEU A 73 7.95 -13.98 6.11
C LEU A 73 7.71 -14.18 7.59
N ALA A 74 7.53 -15.44 7.99
CA ALA A 74 7.55 -15.86 9.39
C ALA A 74 8.48 -17.07 9.58
N GLN A 75 9.06 -17.19 10.78
CA GLN A 75 9.84 -18.35 11.18
C GLN A 75 9.13 -19.08 12.31
N THR A 76 9.07 -20.41 12.22
CA THR A 76 8.57 -21.28 13.29
C THR A 76 9.70 -21.65 14.27
N PRO A 77 9.37 -22.08 15.51
CA PRO A 77 10.40 -22.43 16.51
C PRO A 77 11.35 -23.58 16.08
N ASP A 78 10.94 -24.40 15.15
CA ASP A 78 11.77 -25.45 14.52
C ASP A 78 12.57 -24.93 13.30
N HIS A 79 12.72 -23.61 13.20
CA HIS A 79 13.47 -22.86 12.20
C HIS A 79 12.96 -22.93 10.76
N ARG A 80 11.80 -23.54 10.46
CA ARG A 80 11.20 -23.48 9.12
C ARG A 80 10.82 -22.05 8.76
N LEU A 81 11.06 -21.66 7.51
CA LEU A 81 10.71 -20.37 6.97
C LEU A 81 9.42 -20.45 6.14
N TRP A 82 8.50 -19.54 6.40
CA TRP A 82 7.21 -19.45 5.73
C TRP A 82 7.10 -18.11 5.03
N VAL A 83 6.89 -18.14 3.72
CA VAL A 83 6.77 -16.93 2.90
C VAL A 83 5.40 -16.89 2.25
N VAL A 84 4.70 -15.78 2.40
CA VAL A 84 3.48 -15.50 1.64
C VAL A 84 3.83 -14.69 0.40
N CYS A 85 3.34 -15.16 -0.74
CA CYS A 85 3.59 -14.56 -2.05
C CYS A 85 2.32 -13.96 -2.63
N ASP A 86 2.49 -12.85 -3.34
CA ASP A 86 1.45 -12.05 -3.98
C ASP A 86 0.64 -12.83 -5.03
N GLY A 87 -0.51 -12.30 -5.40
CA GLY A 87 -1.31 -12.78 -6.54
C GLY A 87 -2.72 -13.23 -6.17
N ILE A 88 -3.54 -13.43 -7.21
CA ILE A 88 -4.95 -13.86 -7.11
C ILE A 88 -5.08 -15.18 -6.36
N ASP A 89 -4.23 -16.13 -6.72
CA ASP A 89 -4.10 -17.43 -6.08
C ASP A 89 -3.01 -17.40 -5.00
N GLY A 90 -2.79 -16.33 -4.29
CA GLY A 90 -1.68 -16.13 -3.36
C GLY A 90 -1.07 -17.43 -2.82
N MET A 91 0.23 -17.47 -2.64
CA MET A 91 0.93 -18.72 -2.31
C MET A 91 1.54 -18.64 -0.91
N LEU A 92 1.42 -19.73 -0.16
CA LEU A 92 2.22 -20.02 1.02
C LEU A 92 3.36 -20.96 0.63
N CYS A 93 4.60 -20.50 0.76
CA CYS A 93 5.80 -21.28 0.47
C CYS A 93 6.52 -21.63 1.76
N GLU A 94 6.86 -22.89 1.94
CA GLU A 94 7.77 -23.37 2.98
C GLU A 94 9.18 -23.46 2.40
N LEU A 95 10.16 -22.85 3.07
CA LEU A 95 11.55 -22.84 2.64
C LEU A 95 12.45 -23.54 3.65
N ASN A 96 13.43 -24.28 3.14
CA ASN A 96 14.53 -24.77 3.96
C ASN A 96 15.41 -23.59 4.42
N PRO A 97 15.63 -23.39 5.72
CA PRO A 97 16.39 -22.24 6.25
C PRO A 97 17.87 -22.24 5.85
N GLU A 98 18.48 -23.40 5.57
CA GLU A 98 19.91 -23.49 5.27
C GLU A 98 20.26 -23.06 3.83
N ASN A 99 19.39 -23.35 2.88
CA ASN A 99 19.67 -23.17 1.45
C ASN A 99 18.56 -22.46 0.67
N LEU A 100 17.48 -22.04 1.35
CA LEU A 100 16.27 -21.41 0.81
C LEU A 100 15.55 -22.23 -0.28
N SER A 101 15.83 -23.53 -0.44
CA SER A 101 15.06 -24.34 -1.37
C SER A 101 13.59 -24.41 -0.96
N VAL A 102 12.70 -24.30 -1.95
CA VAL A 102 11.26 -24.41 -1.73
C VAL A 102 10.92 -25.87 -1.41
N VAL A 103 10.45 -26.13 -0.20
CA VAL A 103 10.05 -27.45 0.29
C VAL A 103 8.62 -27.77 -0.13
N SER A 104 7.71 -26.80 0.02
CA SER A 104 6.31 -26.95 -0.37
C SER A 104 5.69 -25.62 -0.80
N GLN A 105 4.64 -25.71 -1.63
CA GLN A 105 3.84 -24.56 -2.07
C GLN A 105 2.36 -24.92 -1.96
N THR A 106 1.56 -24.01 -1.39
CA THR A 106 0.12 -24.19 -1.22
C THR A 106 -0.59 -22.91 -1.64
N LYS A 107 -1.65 -23.04 -2.44
CA LYS A 107 -2.51 -21.91 -2.76
C LYS A 107 -3.21 -21.40 -1.51
N LEU A 108 -3.25 -20.08 -1.38
CA LEU A 108 -3.90 -19.37 -0.30
C LEU A 108 -4.95 -18.41 -0.89
N GLY A 109 -5.59 -17.58 -0.14
CA GLY A 109 -6.56 -16.60 -0.66
C GLY A 109 -5.92 -15.51 -1.53
N HIS A 110 -6.70 -14.49 -1.82
CA HIS A 110 -6.30 -13.41 -2.71
C HIS A 110 -5.34 -12.44 -2.01
N THR A 111 -4.10 -12.38 -2.50
CA THR A 111 -3.05 -11.45 -2.06
C THR A 111 -2.80 -11.47 -0.54
N PRO A 112 -2.20 -12.56 -0.03
CA PRO A 112 -1.78 -12.60 1.37
C PRO A 112 -0.71 -11.51 1.60
N SER A 113 -0.92 -10.66 2.62
CA SER A 113 -0.12 -9.44 2.84
C SER A 113 0.87 -9.54 4.00
N ALA A 114 0.49 -10.24 5.08
CA ALA A 114 1.33 -10.44 6.26
C ALA A 114 1.13 -11.82 6.86
N ILE A 115 2.10 -12.28 7.66
CA ILE A 115 2.10 -13.58 8.31
C ILE A 115 2.78 -13.50 9.67
N VAL A 116 2.23 -14.18 10.66
CA VAL A 116 2.86 -14.40 11.96
C VAL A 116 2.66 -15.85 12.42
N TYR A 117 3.69 -16.44 13.00
CA TYR A 117 3.53 -17.70 13.73
C TYR A 117 3.08 -17.41 15.15
N ASN A 118 1.97 -18.02 15.56
CA ASN A 118 1.44 -17.90 16.92
C ASN A 118 1.82 -19.14 17.74
N LYS A 119 2.55 -18.93 18.84
CA LYS A 119 3.07 -20.03 19.68
C LYS A 119 1.97 -20.72 20.47
N GLN A 120 0.88 -20.01 20.83
CA GLN A 120 -0.21 -20.56 21.61
C GLN A 120 -1.06 -21.53 20.79
N THR A 121 -1.40 -21.15 19.56
CA THR A 121 -2.19 -22.02 18.65
C THR A 121 -1.33 -22.95 17.82
N LYS A 122 0.01 -22.74 17.81
CA LYS A 122 0.99 -23.46 16.97
C LYS A 122 0.60 -23.43 15.49
N SER A 123 0.07 -22.29 15.05
CA SER A 123 -0.43 -22.09 13.69
C SER A 123 0.10 -20.79 13.09
N LEU A 124 0.00 -20.67 11.78
CA LEU A 124 0.28 -19.45 11.03
C LEU A 124 -1.00 -18.63 10.94
N TRP A 125 -0.90 -17.33 11.22
CA TRP A 125 -1.98 -16.38 11.02
C TRP A 125 -1.61 -15.44 9.89
N ILE A 126 -2.44 -15.42 8.84
CA ILE A 126 -2.13 -14.80 7.56
C ILE A 126 -3.26 -13.85 7.16
N THR A 127 -2.93 -12.59 6.92
CA THR A 127 -3.89 -11.60 6.41
C THR A 127 -4.13 -11.80 4.92
N GLN A 128 -5.40 -11.85 4.51
CA GLN A 128 -5.83 -11.91 3.11
C GLN A 128 -6.34 -10.53 2.69
N ARG A 129 -5.53 -9.81 1.92
CA ARG A 129 -5.72 -8.38 1.68
C ARG A 129 -7.08 -8.06 1.08
N TYR A 130 -7.48 -8.76 0.02
CA TYR A 130 -8.71 -8.41 -0.70
C TYR A 130 -9.93 -9.24 -0.30
N ASN A 131 -9.73 -10.27 0.52
CA ASN A 131 -10.84 -10.94 1.20
C ASN A 131 -11.25 -10.21 2.49
N ASN A 132 -10.42 -9.28 3.00
CA ASN A 132 -10.61 -8.62 4.30
C ASN A 132 -10.75 -9.65 5.44
N GLU A 133 -9.89 -10.66 5.42
CA GLU A 133 -9.92 -11.79 6.35
C GLU A 133 -8.53 -12.06 6.94
N LEU A 134 -8.51 -12.60 8.15
CA LEU A 134 -7.35 -13.18 8.80
C LEU A 134 -7.55 -14.69 8.88
N TRP A 135 -6.65 -15.46 8.27
CA TRP A 135 -6.75 -16.91 8.19
C TRP A 135 -5.77 -17.58 9.15
N GLU A 136 -6.28 -18.54 9.92
CA GLU A 136 -5.45 -19.49 10.69
C GLU A 136 -5.14 -20.69 9.81
N VAL A 137 -3.85 -21.01 9.63
CA VAL A 137 -3.36 -22.09 8.78
C VAL A 137 -2.49 -23.04 9.58
N ASN A 138 -2.76 -24.34 9.48
CA ASN A 138 -1.93 -25.37 10.09
C ASN A 138 -0.61 -25.50 9.32
N PRO A 139 0.57 -25.32 9.95
CA PRO A 139 1.86 -25.41 9.25
C PRO A 139 2.19 -26.84 8.77
N GLU A 140 1.61 -27.90 9.38
CA GLU A 140 1.89 -29.27 9.00
C GLU A 140 1.00 -29.73 7.82
N THR A 141 -0.32 -29.51 7.93
CA THR A 141 -1.27 -29.95 6.89
C THR A 141 -1.47 -28.91 5.79
N LYS A 142 -1.09 -27.63 6.02
CA LYS A 142 -1.33 -26.46 5.16
C LYS A 142 -2.83 -26.12 4.99
N GLU A 143 -3.69 -26.72 5.79
CA GLU A 143 -5.13 -26.47 5.74
C GLU A 143 -5.49 -25.17 6.46
N VAL A 144 -6.47 -24.45 5.93
CA VAL A 144 -7.10 -23.30 6.59
C VAL A 144 -8.02 -23.83 7.69
N LEU A 145 -7.67 -23.55 8.94
CA LEU A 145 -8.44 -24.00 10.12
C LEU A 145 -9.62 -23.06 10.42
N HIS A 146 -9.36 -21.76 10.33
CA HIS A 146 -10.36 -20.72 10.62
C HIS A 146 -10.14 -19.48 9.77
N LYS A 147 -11.23 -18.73 9.55
CA LYS A 147 -11.24 -17.42 8.90
C LYS A 147 -11.94 -16.43 9.81
N VAL A 148 -11.33 -15.27 10.03
CA VAL A 148 -11.87 -14.18 10.85
C VAL A 148 -12.02 -12.96 9.95
N ALA A 149 -13.24 -12.43 9.84
CA ALA A 149 -13.49 -11.17 9.13
C ALA A 149 -12.84 -10.00 9.91
N ILE A 150 -12.05 -9.21 9.23
CA ILE A 150 -11.32 -8.04 9.76
C ILE A 150 -11.57 -6.81 8.89
N GLY A 151 -10.88 -5.70 9.15
CA GLY A 151 -11.03 -4.48 8.38
C GLY A 151 -10.45 -4.54 6.98
N ARG A 152 -10.64 -3.45 6.26
CA ARG A 152 -10.39 -3.34 4.83
C ARG A 152 -8.91 -3.33 4.48
N GLU A 153 -8.52 -4.18 3.54
CA GLU A 153 -7.17 -4.33 3.01
C GLU A 153 -6.12 -4.47 4.13
N PRO A 154 -6.16 -5.53 4.96
CA PRO A 154 -5.20 -5.71 6.03
C PRO A 154 -3.76 -5.71 5.47
N ALA A 155 -2.88 -4.92 6.11
CA ALA A 155 -1.51 -4.69 5.67
C ALA A 155 -0.48 -5.43 6.53
N ASP A 156 -0.74 -5.56 7.85
CA ASP A 156 0.21 -6.13 8.79
C ASP A 156 -0.48 -6.84 9.96
N VAL A 157 0.24 -7.75 10.63
CA VAL A 157 -0.25 -8.49 11.81
C VAL A 157 0.86 -8.74 12.82
N LEU A 158 0.60 -8.46 14.09
CA LEU A 158 1.52 -8.68 15.22
C LEU A 158 0.86 -9.53 16.29
N SER A 159 1.65 -10.38 16.98
CA SER A 159 1.21 -11.16 18.13
C SER A 159 1.64 -10.49 19.45
N PHE A 160 0.74 -10.45 20.44
CA PHE A 160 1.01 -9.86 21.75
C PHE A 160 0.24 -10.56 22.89
N ALA A 161 0.37 -10.08 24.13
CA ALA A 161 -0.29 -10.64 25.30
C ALA A 161 -0.03 -12.15 25.49
N GLY A 162 1.25 -12.56 25.37
CA GLY A 162 1.63 -13.98 25.48
C GLY A 162 1.08 -14.83 24.34
N ASP A 163 0.96 -14.23 23.15
CA ASP A 163 0.40 -14.83 21.94
C ASP A 163 -1.11 -15.17 21.99
N SER A 164 -1.85 -14.64 22.99
CA SER A 164 -3.30 -14.80 23.06
C SER A 164 -4.08 -13.84 22.17
N LEU A 165 -3.45 -12.74 21.75
CA LEU A 165 -4.05 -11.70 20.94
C LEU A 165 -3.18 -11.37 19.72
N LEU A 166 -3.86 -10.99 18.63
CA LEU A 166 -3.23 -10.43 17.43
C LEU A 166 -3.74 -9.01 17.22
N LEU A 167 -2.83 -8.10 16.86
CA LEU A 167 -3.14 -6.77 16.37
C LEU A 167 -3.00 -6.79 14.85
N VAL A 168 -4.07 -6.40 14.14
CA VAL A 168 -4.11 -6.33 12.67
C VAL A 168 -4.26 -4.88 12.24
N ALA A 169 -3.39 -4.41 11.36
CA ALA A 169 -3.48 -3.09 10.75
C ALA A 169 -4.25 -3.17 9.42
N ASN A 170 -5.30 -2.37 9.29
CA ASN A 170 -6.08 -2.27 8.06
C ASN A 170 -5.69 -0.99 7.31
N ASN A 171 -5.50 -1.10 6.00
CA ASN A 171 -4.86 -0.07 5.19
C ASN A 171 -5.78 1.11 4.85
N LEU A 172 -7.08 0.87 4.66
CA LEU A 172 -8.04 1.87 4.19
C LEU A 172 -9.24 2.02 5.14
N PRO A 173 -9.88 3.20 5.18
CA PRO A 173 -11.14 3.40 5.88
C PRO A 173 -12.24 2.45 5.39
N GLU A 174 -13.11 2.04 6.31
CA GLU A 174 -14.24 1.12 6.04
C GLU A 174 -15.55 1.80 6.48
N MET A 175 -15.85 2.92 5.82
CA MET A 175 -17.03 3.74 6.10
C MET A 175 -17.31 4.69 4.94
N SER A 176 -18.45 5.36 4.98
CA SER A 176 -18.77 6.46 4.06
C SER A 176 -17.77 7.60 4.21
N ALA A 177 -17.33 8.20 3.09
CA ALA A 177 -16.42 9.35 3.15
C ALA A 177 -17.10 10.65 3.62
N THR A 178 -18.41 10.63 3.81
CA THR A 178 -19.19 11.72 4.42
C THR A 178 -19.42 11.53 5.92
N ASP A 179 -18.99 10.41 6.50
CA ASP A 179 -19.02 10.21 7.94
C ASP A 179 -18.00 11.08 8.68
N TYR A 180 -18.10 11.13 10.00
CA TYR A 180 -17.10 11.75 10.86
C TYR A 180 -17.00 11.02 12.20
N PRO A 181 -15.77 10.60 12.58
CA PRO A 181 -14.51 10.66 11.86
C PRO A 181 -14.43 9.61 10.73
N VAL A 182 -13.60 9.88 9.69
CA VAL A 182 -13.23 8.91 8.65
C VAL A 182 -11.78 8.50 8.87
N ALA A 183 -11.53 7.23 9.14
CA ALA A 183 -10.19 6.74 9.43
C ALA A 183 -10.06 5.22 9.25
N CYS A 184 -8.84 4.76 9.06
CA CYS A 184 -8.47 3.36 9.20
C CYS A 184 -8.66 2.88 10.65
N ARG A 185 -8.83 1.58 10.80
CA ARG A 185 -8.91 0.95 12.11
C ARG A 185 -7.89 -0.15 12.27
N LEU A 186 -7.55 -0.45 13.52
CA LEU A 186 -6.80 -1.64 13.91
C LEU A 186 -7.77 -2.62 14.57
N ASP A 187 -7.65 -3.90 14.24
CA ASP A 187 -8.47 -4.95 14.86
C ASP A 187 -7.64 -5.76 15.85
N ILE A 188 -8.16 -5.98 17.05
CA ILE A 188 -7.60 -6.91 18.03
C ILE A 188 -8.38 -8.22 17.94
N VAL A 189 -7.69 -9.29 17.57
CA VAL A 189 -8.27 -10.63 17.40
C VAL A 189 -7.82 -11.52 18.55
N ASP A 190 -8.78 -12.18 19.21
CA ASP A 190 -8.51 -13.22 20.20
C ASP A 190 -8.34 -14.57 19.48
N VAL A 191 -7.15 -15.17 19.59
CA VAL A 191 -6.80 -16.40 18.89
C VAL A 191 -7.58 -17.63 19.38
N ASN A 192 -8.11 -17.60 20.63
CA ASN A 192 -8.91 -18.69 21.16
C ASN A 192 -10.39 -18.56 20.77
N ARG A 193 -10.92 -17.33 20.78
CA ARG A 193 -12.29 -17.04 20.39
C ARG A 193 -12.49 -17.03 18.88
N LYS A 194 -11.40 -16.91 18.10
CA LYS A 194 -11.44 -16.76 16.64
C LYS A 194 -12.30 -15.57 16.19
N ALA A 195 -12.15 -14.46 16.88
CA ALA A 195 -13.01 -13.29 16.68
C ALA A 195 -12.28 -11.98 16.98
N VAL A 196 -12.69 -10.91 16.31
CA VAL A 196 -12.33 -9.55 16.67
C VAL A 196 -12.98 -9.21 18.02
N VAL A 197 -12.17 -8.86 19.01
CA VAL A 197 -12.64 -8.52 20.36
C VAL A 197 -12.60 -7.03 20.63
N LYS A 198 -11.84 -6.26 19.86
CA LYS A 198 -11.78 -4.80 19.96
C LYS A 198 -11.38 -4.20 18.62
N ARG A 199 -11.90 -3.00 18.33
CA ARG A 199 -11.55 -2.18 17.18
C ARG A 199 -11.06 -0.84 17.66
N LEU A 200 -9.90 -0.41 17.17
CA LEU A 200 -9.30 0.89 17.49
C LEU A 200 -9.36 1.76 16.24
N LEU A 201 -10.12 2.82 16.28
CA LEU A 201 -10.20 3.78 15.19
C LEU A 201 -9.04 4.78 15.35
N LEU A 202 -8.21 4.90 14.32
CA LEU A 202 -7.13 5.88 14.26
C LEU A 202 -7.70 7.32 14.17
N PRO A 203 -6.89 8.37 14.37
CA PRO A 203 -7.37 9.77 14.24
C PRO A 203 -8.02 10.04 12.89
N ASN A 204 -8.98 10.97 12.87
CA ASN A 204 -9.68 11.37 11.65
C ASN A 204 -8.72 11.74 10.51
N GLY A 205 -8.92 11.17 9.34
CA GLY A 205 -8.06 11.32 8.17
C GLY A 205 -6.93 10.28 8.07
N SER A 206 -6.83 9.34 9.02
CA SER A 206 -5.85 8.26 8.93
C SER A 206 -6.20 7.30 7.79
N THR A 207 -5.24 7.10 6.90
CA THR A 207 -5.34 6.22 5.73
C THR A 207 -3.97 5.66 5.38
N ASP A 208 -3.90 4.71 4.46
CA ASP A 208 -2.66 4.13 3.94
C ASP A 208 -1.71 3.62 5.04
N VAL A 209 -2.26 2.81 5.97
CA VAL A 209 -1.46 2.12 7.00
C VAL A 209 -0.55 1.10 6.34
N LYS A 210 0.78 1.21 6.54
CA LYS A 210 1.76 0.36 5.83
C LYS A 210 2.38 -0.72 6.70
N ALA A 211 2.75 -0.40 7.93
CA ALA A 211 3.50 -1.32 8.77
C ALA A 211 3.32 -1.01 10.26
N MET A 212 3.59 -2.01 11.06
CA MET A 212 3.65 -1.93 12.53
C MET A 212 4.93 -2.55 13.06
N ALA A 213 5.38 -2.07 14.23
CA ALA A 213 6.42 -2.70 15.02
C ALA A 213 6.05 -2.69 16.50
N THR A 214 6.57 -3.64 17.27
CA THR A 214 6.46 -3.64 18.74
C THR A 214 7.83 -3.43 19.37
N ASP A 215 7.84 -2.91 20.60
CA ASP A 215 9.00 -3.07 21.48
C ASP A 215 9.15 -4.56 21.86
N HIS A 216 10.35 -4.96 22.34
CA HIS A 216 10.65 -6.34 22.70
C HIS A 216 9.81 -6.84 23.88
N GLY A 217 9.46 -5.93 24.80
CA GLY A 217 8.53 -6.20 25.89
C GLY A 217 7.08 -6.37 25.46
N ARG A 218 6.75 -6.01 24.20
CA ARG A 218 5.37 -5.99 23.66
C ARG A 218 4.40 -5.21 24.54
N ASN A 219 4.88 -4.07 25.08
CA ASN A 219 4.06 -3.13 25.83
C ASN A 219 3.42 -2.10 24.92
N TYR A 220 4.10 -1.76 23.82
CA TYR A 220 3.63 -0.79 22.83
C TYR A 220 3.78 -1.33 21.41
N ALA A 221 2.81 -0.99 20.56
CA ALA A 221 2.92 -1.09 19.12
C ALA A 221 2.96 0.31 18.50
N TYR A 222 3.73 0.45 17.43
CA TYR A 222 3.94 1.67 16.67
C TYR A 222 3.45 1.45 15.25
N VAL A 223 2.57 2.32 14.76
CA VAL A 223 1.86 2.15 13.50
C VAL A 223 2.12 3.37 12.62
N VAL A 224 2.69 3.18 11.42
CA VAL A 224 2.93 4.26 10.47
C VAL A 224 1.82 4.36 9.44
N HIS A 225 1.35 5.59 9.20
CA HIS A 225 0.24 5.86 8.29
C HIS A 225 0.24 7.31 7.80
N LEU A 226 -0.55 7.60 6.80
CA LEU A 226 -0.91 8.97 6.45
C LEU A 226 -1.99 9.49 7.40
N LEU A 227 -1.90 10.77 7.75
CA LEU A 227 -2.91 11.50 8.50
C LEU A 227 -3.36 12.69 7.65
N ALA A 228 -4.30 12.44 6.75
CA ALA A 228 -4.77 13.39 5.77
C ALA A 228 -5.64 14.47 6.40
N ARG A 229 -5.36 15.75 6.06
CA ARG A 229 -6.15 16.91 6.49
C ARG A 229 -7.22 17.24 5.44
N TYR A 230 -7.94 16.20 4.98
CA TYR A 230 -8.87 16.27 3.85
C TYR A 230 -10.00 17.30 4.02
N GLN A 231 -10.30 17.69 5.24
CA GLN A 231 -11.32 18.70 5.55
C GLN A 231 -10.82 20.15 5.45
N LEU A 232 -9.50 20.35 5.25
CA LEU A 232 -8.95 21.68 5.06
C LEU A 232 -9.14 22.15 3.62
N PRO A 233 -9.50 23.42 3.39
CA PRO A 233 -9.63 23.94 2.04
C PRO A 233 -8.27 23.98 1.32
N THR A 234 -8.26 23.79 0.02
CA THR A 234 -7.05 23.68 -0.82
C THR A 234 -6.20 24.93 -0.88
N ASN A 235 -6.73 26.09 -0.53
CA ASN A 235 -5.94 27.32 -0.38
C ASN A 235 -4.92 27.24 0.77
N GLN A 236 -4.93 26.18 1.57
CA GLN A 236 -3.91 25.87 2.57
C GLN A 236 -2.81 24.95 2.01
N VAL A 237 -2.98 24.39 0.81
CA VAL A 237 -2.05 23.42 0.20
C VAL A 237 -0.68 24.02 -0.04
N ASP A 238 -0.62 25.28 -0.43
CA ASP A 238 0.62 26.04 -0.62
C ASP A 238 1.45 26.22 0.67
N ARG A 239 0.84 25.88 1.82
CA ARG A 239 1.49 25.91 3.14
C ARG A 239 1.90 24.51 3.64
N GLY A 240 1.76 23.48 2.81
CA GLY A 240 1.90 22.08 3.23
C GLY A 240 0.63 21.60 3.94
N TRP A 241 0.67 20.77 4.89
CA TRP A 241 -0.43 20.40 5.80
C TRP A 241 -1.61 19.57 5.27
N MET A 242 -1.71 19.28 3.99
CA MET A 242 -2.82 18.46 3.50
C MET A 242 -2.63 16.97 3.78
N SER A 243 -1.47 16.43 3.46
CA SER A 243 -1.13 15.04 3.75
C SER A 243 -0.02 15.01 4.79
N THR A 244 -0.39 15.01 6.07
CA THR A 244 0.59 14.80 7.14
C THR A 244 0.88 13.31 7.32
N ASN A 245 2.03 12.99 7.89
CA ASN A 245 2.55 11.63 8.03
C ASN A 245 2.75 11.32 9.51
N ALA A 246 2.23 10.21 9.97
CA ALA A 246 2.04 9.99 11.39
C ALA A 246 2.57 8.64 11.88
N LEU A 247 2.85 8.63 13.19
CA LEU A 247 3.15 7.47 14.00
C LEU A 247 2.11 7.41 15.13
N SER A 248 1.23 6.42 15.09
CA SER A 248 0.30 6.13 16.20
C SER A 248 0.93 5.14 17.16
N ILE A 249 0.80 5.41 18.46
CA ILE A 249 1.34 4.61 19.55
C ILE A 249 0.17 3.90 20.23
N ILE A 250 0.22 2.58 20.26
CA ILE A 250 -0.81 1.71 20.84
C ILE A 250 -0.26 1.12 22.12
N ASN A 251 -0.90 1.37 23.23
CA ASN A 251 -0.60 0.69 24.49
C ASN A 251 -1.26 -0.69 24.46
N LEU A 252 -0.46 -1.75 24.44
CA LEU A 252 -0.92 -3.12 24.27
C LEU A 252 -1.52 -3.71 25.55
N ASP A 253 -1.15 -3.19 26.73
CA ASP A 253 -1.72 -3.61 28.00
C ASP A 253 -3.15 -3.10 28.16
N THR A 254 -3.37 -1.81 27.90
CA THR A 254 -4.70 -1.18 27.96
C THR A 254 -5.51 -1.45 26.71
N ARG A 255 -4.85 -1.82 25.61
CA ARG A 255 -5.44 -2.01 24.27
C ARG A 255 -6.12 -0.75 23.76
N GLU A 256 -5.44 0.39 23.93
CA GLU A 256 -5.91 1.72 23.51
C GLU A 256 -4.83 2.44 22.69
N ILE A 257 -5.27 3.38 21.85
CA ILE A 257 -4.36 4.32 21.24
C ILE A 257 -3.88 5.28 22.35
N GLU A 258 -2.57 5.25 22.65
CA GLU A 258 -1.98 6.17 23.61
C GLU A 258 -2.01 7.60 23.05
N ASN A 259 -1.44 7.80 21.87
CA ASN A 259 -1.51 9.05 21.12
C ASN A 259 -0.98 8.86 19.69
N THR A 260 -1.01 9.92 18.90
CA THR A 260 -0.45 9.98 17.54
C THR A 260 0.46 11.20 17.43
N VAL A 261 1.65 11.04 16.85
CA VAL A 261 2.63 12.10 16.63
C VAL A 261 2.91 12.26 15.15
N LEU A 262 3.22 13.48 14.70
CA LEU A 262 3.60 13.74 13.32
C LEU A 262 5.07 13.40 13.07
N LEU A 263 5.33 12.63 12.02
CA LEU A 263 6.67 12.38 11.50
C LEU A 263 7.23 13.60 10.76
N ASP A 264 6.38 14.52 10.38
CA ASP A 264 6.72 15.75 9.67
C ASP A 264 7.40 16.76 10.61
N THR A 265 8.13 17.69 10.02
CA THR A 265 8.59 18.92 10.70
C THR A 265 7.68 20.08 10.32
N SER A 266 7.80 21.23 11.00
CA SER A 266 7.10 22.46 10.61
C SER A 266 7.55 23.04 9.25
N GLN A 267 8.63 22.54 8.67
CA GLN A 267 9.24 23.05 7.44
C GLN A 267 9.20 22.04 6.27
N LYS A 268 9.09 20.75 6.60
CA LYS A 268 9.27 19.67 5.64
C LYS A 268 8.41 18.47 6.03
N GLY A 269 7.75 17.89 5.05
CA GLY A 269 7.03 16.63 5.20
C GLY A 269 7.98 15.43 5.30
N ALA A 270 7.48 14.35 5.89
CA ALA A 270 8.09 13.03 5.93
C ALA A 270 7.18 12.05 5.18
N ALA A 271 6.97 12.33 3.88
CA ALA A 271 5.92 11.72 3.08
C ALA A 271 6.10 10.22 2.85
N ASN A 272 4.97 9.52 2.88
CA ASN A 272 4.85 8.10 2.59
C ASN A 272 5.74 7.23 3.51
N PRO A 273 5.54 7.24 4.84
CA PRO A 273 6.20 6.29 5.73
C PRO A 273 5.81 4.86 5.34
N TRP A 274 6.80 3.96 5.22
CA TRP A 274 6.57 2.66 4.56
C TRP A 274 6.88 1.46 5.44
N SER A 275 7.96 1.51 6.20
CA SER A 275 8.39 0.43 7.09
C SER A 275 8.85 1.01 8.41
N ILE A 276 8.73 0.23 9.47
CA ILE A 276 9.07 0.63 10.83
C ILE A 276 9.70 -0.53 11.59
N THR A 277 10.64 -0.25 12.46
CA THR A 277 11.20 -1.22 13.42
C THR A 277 11.64 -0.53 14.69
N VAL A 278 11.71 -1.27 15.79
CA VAL A 278 12.30 -0.83 17.05
C VAL A 278 13.69 -1.46 17.15
N SER A 279 14.66 -0.72 17.66
CA SER A 279 16.03 -1.24 17.87
C SER A 279 16.06 -2.37 18.91
N PRO A 280 17.05 -3.29 18.86
CA PRO A 280 17.13 -4.42 19.79
C PRO A 280 17.21 -4.05 21.28
N ASP A 281 17.68 -2.85 21.59
CA ASP A 281 17.77 -2.29 22.95
C ASP A 281 16.51 -1.51 23.38
N ASP A 282 15.48 -1.44 22.53
CA ASP A 282 14.26 -0.66 22.72
C ASP A 282 14.45 0.87 22.84
N ASP A 283 15.61 1.39 22.52
CA ASP A 283 15.90 2.82 22.69
C ASP A 283 15.43 3.68 21.51
N ARG A 284 15.31 3.10 20.31
CA ARG A 284 15.05 3.84 19.07
C ARG A 284 13.94 3.22 18.24
N ILE A 285 13.16 4.09 17.62
CA ILE A 285 12.19 3.73 16.57
C ILE A 285 12.75 4.24 15.25
N TRP A 286 12.91 3.33 14.28
CA TRP A 286 13.36 3.65 12.94
C TRP A 286 12.20 3.53 11.96
N VAL A 287 12.04 4.53 11.10
CA VAL A 287 10.98 4.58 10.07
C VAL A 287 11.59 4.85 8.71
N ALA A 288 11.29 4.02 7.73
CA ALA A 288 11.64 4.29 6.34
C ALA A 288 10.62 5.24 5.71
N ILE A 289 11.08 6.41 5.28
CA ILE A 289 10.26 7.46 4.67
C ILE A 289 10.47 7.39 3.15
N ALA A 290 9.62 6.62 2.48
CA ALA A 290 9.81 6.29 1.07
C ALA A 290 9.69 7.49 0.14
N GLY A 291 8.81 8.45 0.45
CA GLY A 291 8.58 9.63 -0.39
C GLY A 291 9.66 10.70 -0.30
N THR A 292 10.40 10.78 0.80
CA THR A 292 11.52 11.73 0.97
C THR A 292 12.90 11.07 0.92
N HIS A 293 12.93 9.73 0.75
CA HIS A 293 14.14 8.93 0.57
C HIS A 293 15.10 8.93 1.76
N GLU A 294 14.54 8.96 2.96
CA GLU A 294 15.25 9.06 4.23
C GLU A 294 14.81 7.98 5.21
N LEU A 295 15.61 7.76 6.24
CA LEU A 295 15.19 7.10 7.46
C LEU A 295 14.97 8.15 8.55
N ALA A 296 13.85 8.09 9.25
CA ALA A 296 13.65 8.82 10.49
C ALA A 296 14.03 7.92 11.67
N CYS A 297 14.83 8.45 12.60
CA CYS A 297 15.16 7.82 13.86
C CYS A 297 14.60 8.65 15.02
N ILE A 298 13.82 8.03 15.88
CA ILE A 298 13.16 8.68 17.01
C ILE A 298 13.68 8.03 18.30
N ASP A 299 14.12 8.87 19.24
CA ASP A 299 14.44 8.46 20.61
C ASP A 299 13.13 8.04 21.31
N ARG A 300 12.97 6.73 21.49
CA ARG A 300 11.74 6.12 22.02
C ARG A 300 11.51 6.51 23.48
N ASN A 301 12.54 6.50 24.28
CA ASN A 301 12.42 6.81 25.72
C ASN A 301 12.00 8.27 25.93
N ARG A 302 12.60 9.20 25.18
CA ARG A 302 12.22 10.62 25.21
C ARG A 302 10.84 10.88 24.60
N LEU A 303 10.40 10.07 23.63
CA LEU A 303 9.05 10.15 23.10
C LEU A 303 8.02 9.83 24.19
N HIS A 304 8.19 8.71 24.89
CA HIS A 304 7.30 8.32 25.99
C HIS A 304 7.33 9.30 27.16
N ASP A 305 8.51 9.82 27.54
CA ASP A 305 8.64 10.89 28.54
C ASP A 305 7.82 12.14 28.14
N ARG A 306 7.97 12.60 26.91
CA ARG A 306 7.21 13.76 26.40
C ARG A 306 5.70 13.51 26.45
N LEU A 307 5.24 12.37 26.00
CA LEU A 307 3.82 12.01 26.06
C LEU A 307 3.30 12.02 27.50
N ALA A 308 4.05 11.44 28.45
CA ALA A 308 3.67 11.44 29.86
C ALA A 308 3.59 12.87 30.44
N ARG A 309 4.53 13.74 30.11
CA ARG A 309 4.57 15.13 30.56
C ARG A 309 3.40 15.97 29.98
N VAL A 310 3.08 15.82 28.70
CA VAL A 310 1.92 16.49 28.11
C VAL A 310 0.62 15.96 28.69
N LYS A 311 0.52 14.66 28.95
CA LYS A 311 -0.63 14.03 29.62
C LYS A 311 -0.82 14.59 31.04
N ALA A 312 0.27 14.97 31.71
CA ALA A 312 0.26 15.65 33.00
C ALA A 312 -0.01 17.18 32.91
N GLY A 313 -0.23 17.72 31.69
CA GLY A 313 -0.58 19.12 31.47
C GLY A 313 0.61 20.06 31.17
N GLU A 314 1.81 19.52 30.94
CA GLU A 314 2.98 20.33 30.60
C GLU A 314 2.94 20.81 29.14
N LYS A 315 3.35 22.06 28.91
CA LYS A 315 3.54 22.64 27.58
C LYS A 315 4.99 22.49 27.15
N LEU A 316 5.31 21.52 26.33
CA LEU A 316 6.70 21.22 25.93
C LEU A 316 7.21 22.12 24.82
N THR A 317 6.34 22.61 23.95
CA THR A 317 6.67 23.50 22.83
C THR A 317 5.67 24.64 22.78
N PRO A 318 5.97 25.76 22.08
CA PRO A 318 4.98 26.82 21.87
C PRO A 318 3.71 26.38 21.15
N SER A 319 3.80 25.30 20.33
CA SER A 319 2.68 24.73 19.60
C SER A 319 1.89 23.68 20.40
N THR A 320 2.44 23.15 21.49
CA THR A 320 1.76 22.15 22.34
C THR A 320 0.57 22.78 23.04
N LYS A 321 -0.65 22.46 22.59
CA LYS A 321 -1.91 22.97 23.15
C LYS A 321 -2.48 22.09 24.25
N GLY A 322 -2.20 20.78 24.23
CA GLY A 322 -2.69 19.76 25.16
C GLY A 322 -2.57 18.36 24.57
N TRP A 323 -2.97 17.37 25.35
CA TRP A 323 -2.89 15.96 25.01
C TRP A 323 -3.61 15.61 23.70
N GLU A 324 -4.79 16.14 23.51
CA GLU A 324 -5.66 15.92 22.36
C GLU A 324 -5.16 16.58 21.05
N TYR A 325 -4.19 17.52 21.14
CA TYR A 325 -3.62 18.24 20.01
C TYR A 325 -2.20 17.79 19.64
N VAL A 326 -1.68 16.71 20.24
CA VAL A 326 -0.35 16.19 19.93
C VAL A 326 -0.25 15.79 18.46
N SER A 327 -1.30 15.23 17.89
CA SER A 327 -1.37 14.86 16.46
C SER A 327 -1.41 16.07 15.50
N ASP A 328 -1.52 17.30 16.02
CA ASP A 328 -1.48 18.53 15.25
C ASP A 328 -0.20 19.34 15.47
N ASP A 329 0.73 18.80 16.28
CA ASP A 329 1.98 19.49 16.65
C ASP A 329 3.18 18.95 15.84
N ALA A 330 3.47 19.55 14.69
CA ALA A 330 4.65 19.23 13.87
C ALA A 330 5.99 19.48 14.58
N GLY A 331 6.00 20.20 15.69
CA GLY A 331 7.16 20.44 16.53
C GLY A 331 7.36 19.39 17.64
N PHE A 332 6.39 18.50 17.87
CA PHE A 332 6.41 17.58 19.01
C PHE A 332 7.67 16.70 19.07
N LEU A 333 8.16 16.24 17.92
CA LEU A 333 9.37 15.41 17.82
C LEU A 333 10.67 16.22 17.68
N TYR A 334 10.65 17.54 17.79
CA TYR A 334 11.85 18.38 17.66
C TYR A 334 12.90 18.01 18.71
N GLY A 335 14.15 17.73 18.25
CA GLY A 335 15.29 17.37 19.10
C GLY A 335 15.25 15.93 19.68
N ILE A 336 14.27 15.10 19.27
CA ILE A 336 14.22 13.66 19.58
C ILE A 336 14.04 12.82 18.31
N ARG A 337 13.94 13.44 17.14
CA ARG A 337 13.90 12.79 15.83
C ARG A 337 15.01 13.36 14.96
N GLU A 338 15.68 12.48 14.23
CA GLU A 338 16.68 12.81 13.23
C GLU A 338 16.34 12.13 11.90
N PHE A 339 16.81 12.70 10.76
CA PHE A 339 16.64 12.13 9.43
C PHE A 339 17.99 11.81 8.82
N TYR A 340 18.09 10.62 8.21
CA TYR A 340 19.30 10.12 7.58
C TYR A 340 19.02 9.76 6.11
N PRO A 341 19.76 10.34 5.15
CA PRO A 341 19.57 10.03 3.74
C PRO A 341 19.99 8.58 3.42
N THR A 342 19.22 7.90 2.59
CA THR A 342 19.52 6.52 2.19
C THR A 342 20.41 6.40 0.96
N ASN A 343 20.83 7.52 0.37
CA ASN A 343 21.61 7.58 -0.89
C ASN A 343 20.99 6.81 -2.06
N GLY A 344 19.68 6.63 -2.02
CA GLY A 344 18.87 5.98 -3.05
C GLY A 344 17.46 6.51 -3.05
N LYS A 345 16.58 5.87 -3.79
CA LYS A 345 15.19 6.29 -3.96
C LYS A 345 14.21 5.23 -3.50
N GLY A 346 13.26 5.66 -2.63
CA GLY A 346 12.16 4.84 -2.13
C GLY A 346 12.63 3.75 -1.15
N PRO A 347 13.17 4.08 0.04
CA PRO A 347 13.39 3.09 1.09
C PRO A 347 12.04 2.48 1.50
N ARG A 348 11.84 1.21 1.17
CA ARG A 348 10.60 0.46 1.48
C ARG A 348 10.82 -0.65 2.50
N ALA A 349 12.05 -1.06 2.67
CA ALA A 349 12.43 -2.12 3.59
C ALA A 349 13.41 -1.61 4.63
N LEU A 350 13.26 -2.08 5.87
CA LEU A 350 14.07 -1.65 7.01
C LEU A 350 14.19 -2.78 8.01
N CYS A 351 15.39 -3.06 8.48
CA CYS A 351 15.61 -3.84 9.69
C CYS A 351 16.82 -3.32 10.49
N VAL A 352 16.83 -3.59 11.77
CA VAL A 352 17.89 -3.16 12.70
C VAL A 352 18.39 -4.37 13.49
N THR A 353 19.71 -4.48 13.57
CA THR A 353 20.40 -5.50 14.36
C THR A 353 21.49 -4.82 15.20
N PRO A 354 22.15 -5.51 16.15
CA PRO A 354 23.33 -4.97 16.84
C PRO A 354 24.48 -4.59 15.89
N GLN A 355 24.48 -5.07 14.64
CA GLN A 355 25.51 -4.77 13.63
C GLN A 355 25.22 -3.52 12.81
N GLY A 356 24.00 -2.98 12.88
CA GLY A 356 23.61 -1.76 12.18
C GLY A 356 22.16 -1.71 11.71
N VAL A 357 21.84 -0.62 11.02
CA VAL A 357 20.56 -0.34 10.41
C VAL A 357 20.63 -0.64 8.92
N TYR A 358 19.76 -1.49 8.42
CA TYR A 358 19.75 -1.93 7.03
C TYR A 358 18.49 -1.44 6.33
N THR A 359 18.64 -0.85 5.15
CA THR A 359 17.53 -0.41 4.33
C THR A 359 17.73 -0.77 2.87
N ALA A 360 16.62 -0.95 2.17
CA ALA A 360 16.63 -1.24 0.74
C ALA A 360 15.85 -0.17 -0.03
N ASN A 361 16.48 0.41 -1.03
CA ASN A 361 15.94 1.45 -1.89
C ASN A 361 15.29 0.83 -3.12
N TYR A 362 13.96 0.81 -3.14
CA TYR A 362 13.15 0.08 -4.11
C TYR A 362 13.42 0.48 -5.57
N TYR A 363 13.54 1.79 -5.84
CA TYR A 363 13.67 2.29 -7.21
C TYR A 363 15.09 2.25 -7.74
N THR A 364 16.07 2.49 -6.89
CA THR A 364 17.50 2.52 -7.26
C THR A 364 18.20 1.18 -7.07
N GLY A 365 17.53 0.20 -6.42
CA GLY A 365 18.03 -1.16 -6.29
C GLY A 365 19.30 -1.28 -5.45
N ASN A 366 19.64 -0.27 -4.63
CA ASN A 366 20.78 -0.34 -3.73
C ASN A 366 20.33 -0.65 -2.30
N LEU A 367 21.21 -1.34 -1.59
CA LEU A 367 21.08 -1.71 -0.19
C LEU A 367 22.06 -0.87 0.61
N VAL A 368 21.62 -0.31 1.73
CA VAL A 368 22.43 0.59 2.54
C VAL A 368 22.49 0.09 3.97
N LYS A 369 23.69 0.12 4.56
CA LYS A 369 23.93 -0.14 5.98
C LYS A 369 24.40 1.15 6.63
N LEU A 370 23.76 1.53 7.72
CA LEU A 370 24.13 2.66 8.57
C LEU A 370 24.54 2.14 9.96
N ASP A 371 25.32 2.92 10.67
CA ASP A 371 25.43 2.76 12.12
C ASP A 371 24.23 3.40 12.86
N GLU A 372 24.18 3.30 14.16
CA GLU A 372 23.12 3.88 14.99
C GLU A 372 23.11 5.41 14.99
N GLN A 373 24.20 6.04 14.60
CA GLN A 373 24.34 7.49 14.44
C GLN A 373 24.01 7.96 13.03
N GLY A 374 23.58 7.02 12.15
CA GLY A 374 23.20 7.31 10.76
C GLY A 374 24.39 7.46 9.80
N ASN A 375 25.62 7.15 10.23
CA ASN A 375 26.78 7.16 9.33
C ASN A 375 26.71 5.95 8.39
N LYS A 376 26.96 6.19 7.12
CA LYS A 376 26.93 5.13 6.10
C LYS A 376 28.14 4.21 6.24
N LEU A 377 27.90 2.94 6.48
CA LEU A 377 28.89 1.87 6.57
C LEU A 377 29.07 1.12 5.24
N ALA A 378 27.97 0.90 4.52
CA ALA A 378 28.00 0.26 3.21
C ALA A 378 26.86 0.78 2.30
N ASP A 379 27.09 0.71 0.98
CA ASP A 379 26.11 1.06 -0.06
C ASP A 379 26.39 0.17 -1.28
N VAL A 380 25.53 -0.83 -1.49
CA VAL A 380 25.76 -1.92 -2.45
C VAL A 380 24.65 -1.95 -3.49
N SER A 381 25.00 -1.85 -4.76
CA SER A 381 24.07 -2.10 -5.87
C SER A 381 23.94 -3.61 -6.09
N ALA A 382 22.73 -4.14 -6.00
CA ALA A 382 22.50 -5.58 -6.07
C ALA A 382 21.89 -6.06 -7.40
N GLY A 383 21.67 -5.16 -8.36
CA GLY A 383 21.13 -5.51 -9.68
C GLY A 383 20.76 -4.31 -10.55
N THR A 384 20.01 -4.54 -11.62
CA THR A 384 19.53 -3.47 -12.51
C THR A 384 18.40 -2.72 -11.80
N PRO A 385 18.52 -1.39 -11.59
CA PRO A 385 17.52 -0.64 -10.85
C PRO A 385 16.20 -0.50 -11.62
N LEU A 386 15.07 -0.47 -10.89
CA LEU A 386 13.75 -0.32 -11.48
C LEU A 386 13.61 0.98 -12.29
N ASN A 387 14.16 2.08 -11.78
CA ASN A 387 14.15 3.38 -12.46
C ASN A 387 15.05 3.48 -13.69
N SER A 388 15.67 2.39 -14.13
CA SER A 388 16.32 2.30 -15.45
C SER A 388 15.30 2.21 -16.60
N THR A 389 14.06 1.83 -16.30
CA THR A 389 12.96 1.77 -17.28
C THR A 389 12.10 3.03 -17.23
N GLN A 390 11.39 3.34 -18.31
CA GLN A 390 10.49 4.50 -18.35
C GLN A 390 9.32 4.34 -17.36
N THR A 391 8.73 3.15 -17.29
CA THR A 391 7.67 2.81 -16.32
C THR A 391 8.17 2.91 -14.88
N GLY A 392 9.35 2.36 -14.60
CA GLY A 392 9.93 2.43 -13.26
C GLY A 392 10.33 3.85 -12.84
N LYS A 393 10.74 4.72 -13.79
CA LYS A 393 10.88 6.16 -13.52
C LYS A 393 9.54 6.80 -13.17
N GLY A 394 8.50 6.45 -13.90
CA GLY A 394 7.16 6.97 -13.67
C GLY A 394 6.62 6.54 -12.30
N ASP A 395 6.79 5.27 -11.93
CA ASP A 395 6.46 4.76 -10.59
C ASP A 395 7.25 5.52 -9.50
N MET A 396 8.56 5.71 -9.70
CA MET A 396 9.38 6.49 -8.78
C MET A 396 8.85 7.93 -8.61
N TYR A 397 8.60 8.64 -9.70
CA TYR A 397 8.10 10.03 -9.65
C TYR A 397 6.70 10.12 -9.04
N PHE A 398 5.86 9.13 -9.25
CA PHE A 398 4.53 9.06 -8.66
C PHE A 398 4.57 8.98 -7.12
N HIS A 399 5.62 8.39 -6.56
CA HIS A 399 5.84 8.24 -5.12
C HIS A 399 6.86 9.25 -4.54
N ASP A 400 7.52 10.06 -5.36
CA ASP A 400 8.58 10.98 -4.93
C ASP A 400 7.99 12.31 -4.46
N ALA A 401 7.92 12.50 -3.14
CA ALA A 401 7.45 13.75 -2.55
C ALA A 401 8.46 14.89 -2.61
N THR A 402 9.75 14.60 -2.92
CA THR A 402 10.77 15.65 -3.09
C THR A 402 10.49 16.54 -4.27
N LEU A 403 9.60 16.11 -5.16
CA LEU A 403 9.13 16.85 -6.31
C LEU A 403 7.94 17.77 -5.96
N GLY A 404 7.31 17.60 -4.80
CA GLY A 404 6.22 18.43 -4.31
C GLY A 404 6.68 19.56 -3.38
N PHE A 405 5.82 20.55 -3.20
CA PHE A 405 6.08 21.67 -2.31
C PHE A 405 6.38 21.17 -0.88
N GLN A 406 7.54 21.57 -0.35
CA GLN A 406 8.01 21.19 1.00
C GLN A 406 7.93 19.68 1.31
N GLN A 407 7.86 18.81 0.32
CA GLN A 407 7.91 17.35 0.46
C GLN A 407 6.78 16.74 1.29
N TRP A 408 5.64 17.40 1.41
CA TRP A 408 4.51 16.94 2.22
C TRP A 408 3.78 15.75 1.63
N GLN A 409 3.74 15.66 0.31
CA GLN A 409 2.95 14.68 -0.40
C GLN A 409 3.52 14.36 -1.77
N SER A 410 3.16 13.18 -2.29
CA SER A 410 3.31 12.77 -3.68
C SER A 410 1.93 12.41 -4.26
N CYS A 411 1.85 12.01 -5.52
CA CYS A 411 0.60 11.47 -6.08
C CYS A 411 0.10 10.26 -5.29
N ALA A 412 1.02 9.42 -4.79
CA ALA A 412 0.70 8.23 -3.98
C ALA A 412 0.09 8.57 -2.61
N SER A 413 0.17 9.81 -2.13
CA SER A 413 -0.44 10.19 -0.84
C SER A 413 -1.97 10.21 -0.90
N CYS A 414 -2.58 10.56 -2.05
CA CYS A 414 -4.03 10.47 -2.28
C CYS A 414 -4.40 9.23 -3.10
N HIS A 415 -3.46 8.71 -3.91
CA HIS A 415 -3.65 7.54 -4.74
C HIS A 415 -2.70 6.40 -4.34
N PRO A 416 -2.85 5.83 -3.12
CA PRO A 416 -1.98 4.75 -2.63
C PRO A 416 -2.19 3.44 -3.39
N ASN A 417 -1.40 2.41 -3.04
CA ASN A 417 -1.62 1.04 -3.46
C ASN A 417 -1.69 0.87 -5.00
N ASP A 418 -0.65 1.33 -5.70
CA ASP A 418 -0.55 1.33 -7.16
C ASP A 418 -1.62 2.21 -7.83
N ALA A 419 -1.63 3.48 -7.43
CA ALA A 419 -2.46 4.55 -7.99
C ALA A 419 -3.98 4.32 -7.85
N ARG A 420 -4.42 3.73 -6.73
CA ARG A 420 -5.85 3.56 -6.46
C ARG A 420 -6.39 4.73 -5.63
N MET A 421 -7.14 4.51 -4.59
CA MET A 421 -7.82 5.56 -3.86
C MET A 421 -7.60 5.41 -2.34
N ASP A 422 -7.67 6.52 -1.62
CA ASP A 422 -7.45 6.61 -0.18
C ASP A 422 -8.74 6.50 0.66
N GLY A 423 -9.91 6.54 0.04
CA GLY A 423 -11.22 6.48 0.72
C GLY A 423 -11.69 7.80 1.31
N LEU A 424 -11.06 8.91 0.96
CA LEU A 424 -11.35 10.25 1.51
C LEU A 424 -11.93 11.19 0.45
N ASN A 425 -12.58 12.25 0.92
CA ASN A 425 -13.10 13.32 0.10
C ASN A 425 -12.17 14.54 0.14
N TRP A 426 -11.65 14.93 -1.02
CA TRP A 426 -10.79 16.09 -1.13
C TRP A 426 -11.47 17.22 -1.90
N ASP A 427 -11.38 18.42 -1.37
CA ASP A 427 -11.76 19.63 -2.09
C ASP A 427 -10.51 20.28 -2.70
N LEU A 428 -10.21 19.92 -3.91
CA LEU A 428 -9.07 20.44 -4.66
C LEU A 428 -9.42 21.71 -5.47
N MET A 429 -10.63 22.25 -5.30
CA MET A 429 -11.12 23.44 -6.01
C MET A 429 -10.86 23.44 -7.53
N ASN A 430 -10.80 22.25 -8.12
CA ASN A 430 -10.48 22.06 -9.55
C ASN A 430 -11.49 22.71 -10.49
N ASP A 431 -12.72 22.88 -10.02
CA ASP A 431 -13.84 23.51 -10.72
C ASP A 431 -14.17 24.90 -10.19
N GLY A 432 -13.37 25.42 -9.24
CA GLY A 432 -13.55 26.72 -8.62
C GLY A 432 -14.63 26.78 -7.54
N MET A 433 -15.16 25.64 -7.11
CA MET A 433 -16.21 25.54 -6.09
C MET A 433 -15.70 24.73 -4.88
N GLY A 434 -16.24 25.03 -3.71
CA GLY A 434 -16.02 24.26 -2.48
C GLY A 434 -16.92 23.02 -2.46
N ASN A 435 -16.53 21.94 -3.14
CA ASN A 435 -17.31 20.73 -3.34
C ASN A 435 -16.42 19.48 -3.26
N PRO A 436 -16.13 18.97 -2.06
CA PRO A 436 -15.29 17.79 -1.86
C PRO A 436 -15.71 16.60 -2.74
N LYS A 437 -14.74 15.94 -3.34
CA LYS A 437 -14.93 14.78 -4.21
C LYS A 437 -14.17 13.58 -3.67
N ASN A 438 -14.80 12.42 -3.77
CA ASN A 438 -14.14 11.16 -3.46
C ASN A 438 -12.96 10.89 -4.41
N THR A 439 -11.85 10.42 -3.85
CA THR A 439 -10.67 10.06 -4.64
C THR A 439 -11.01 8.92 -5.61
N LYS A 440 -10.78 9.11 -6.91
CA LYS A 440 -10.94 8.06 -7.94
C LYS A 440 -9.66 7.23 -8.06
N THR A 441 -9.83 5.95 -8.39
CA THR A 441 -8.71 5.14 -8.91
C THR A 441 -8.18 5.74 -10.22
N LEU A 442 -6.85 5.66 -10.42
CA LEU A 442 -6.22 6.07 -11.68
C LEU A 442 -6.00 4.89 -12.64
N VAL A 443 -6.34 3.67 -12.22
CA VAL A 443 -6.32 2.50 -13.09
C VAL A 443 -7.30 2.73 -14.25
N LEU A 444 -6.87 2.46 -15.48
CA LEU A 444 -7.58 2.73 -16.73
C LEU A 444 -7.83 4.21 -17.06
N SER A 445 -7.35 5.17 -16.26
CA SER A 445 -7.61 6.60 -16.53
C SER A 445 -7.15 7.07 -17.91
N HIS A 446 -6.10 6.47 -18.47
CA HIS A 446 -5.60 6.78 -19.82
C HIS A 446 -6.42 6.13 -20.94
N GLN A 447 -7.35 5.22 -20.62
CA GLN A 447 -8.23 4.52 -21.56
C GLN A 447 -9.67 5.03 -21.51
N THR A 448 -10.04 5.77 -20.45
CA THR A 448 -11.42 6.16 -20.14
C THR A 448 -11.55 7.66 -19.96
N ALA A 449 -11.20 8.42 -21.00
CA ALA A 449 -11.44 9.86 -21.02
C ALA A 449 -12.96 10.17 -21.13
N PRO A 450 -13.40 11.34 -20.56
CA PRO A 450 -12.67 12.38 -19.86
C PRO A 450 -12.29 11.98 -18.43
N CYS A 451 -11.47 12.81 -17.75
CA CYS A 451 -11.01 12.54 -16.40
C CYS A 451 -11.60 13.51 -15.38
N MET A 452 -11.50 13.14 -14.09
CA MET A 452 -12.14 13.74 -12.91
C MET A 452 -13.64 13.36 -12.83
N ILE A 453 -14.24 13.58 -11.66
CA ILE A 453 -15.65 13.23 -11.41
C ILE A 453 -16.62 13.91 -12.40
N SER A 454 -16.39 15.18 -12.67
CA SER A 454 -17.21 15.96 -13.62
C SER A 454 -16.61 16.02 -15.04
N GLY A 455 -15.59 15.20 -15.35
CA GLY A 455 -14.98 15.16 -16.67
C GLY A 455 -14.31 16.46 -17.12
N ILE A 456 -13.88 17.31 -16.18
CA ILE A 456 -13.30 18.64 -16.48
C ILE A 456 -11.90 18.59 -17.11
N ARG A 457 -11.27 17.43 -17.14
CA ARG A 457 -9.98 17.22 -17.84
C ARG A 457 -10.21 16.35 -19.07
N LYS A 458 -9.73 16.84 -20.20
CA LYS A 458 -9.93 16.20 -21.52
C LYS A 458 -9.45 14.74 -21.54
N ASN A 459 -8.34 14.45 -20.87
CA ASN A 459 -7.72 13.12 -20.79
C ASN A 459 -6.78 13.05 -19.58
N ALA A 460 -6.23 11.88 -19.32
CA ALA A 460 -5.35 11.62 -18.18
C ALA A 460 -4.03 12.38 -18.27
N GLU A 461 -3.46 12.56 -19.45
CA GLU A 461 -2.23 13.33 -19.63
C GLU A 461 -2.40 14.78 -19.15
N VAL A 462 -3.54 15.41 -19.45
CA VAL A 462 -3.88 16.75 -18.95
C VAL A 462 -4.10 16.71 -17.43
N ALA A 463 -4.74 15.66 -16.92
CA ALA A 463 -4.98 15.52 -15.48
C ALA A 463 -3.67 15.36 -14.69
N VAL A 464 -2.73 14.54 -15.17
CA VAL A 464 -1.40 14.34 -14.56
C VAL A 464 -0.65 15.67 -14.45
N ARG A 465 -0.55 16.42 -15.55
CA ARG A 465 0.12 17.73 -15.57
C ARG A 465 -0.56 18.76 -14.67
N SER A 466 -1.90 18.70 -14.59
CA SER A 466 -2.65 19.55 -13.67
C SER A 466 -2.39 19.17 -12.21
N GLY A 467 -2.29 17.90 -11.89
CA GLY A 467 -1.94 17.40 -10.56
C GLY A 467 -0.55 17.87 -10.12
N ILE A 468 0.45 17.74 -11.01
CA ILE A 468 1.80 18.24 -10.76
C ILE A 468 1.78 19.74 -10.43
N LYS A 469 1.12 20.53 -11.28
CA LYS A 469 1.15 22.00 -11.18
C LYS A 469 0.30 22.55 -10.02
N TYR A 470 -0.91 22.04 -9.82
CA TYR A 470 -1.91 22.67 -8.96
C TYR A 470 -2.16 21.91 -7.64
N ILE A 471 -1.66 20.66 -7.52
CA ILE A 471 -1.81 19.86 -6.30
C ILE A 471 -0.45 19.66 -5.61
N LEU A 472 0.59 19.34 -6.39
CA LEU A 472 1.95 19.20 -5.86
C LEU A 472 2.73 20.54 -5.87
N PHE A 473 2.21 21.57 -6.56
CA PHE A 473 2.87 22.88 -6.76
C PHE A 473 4.29 22.72 -7.34
N GLY A 474 4.46 21.71 -8.21
CA GLY A 474 5.70 21.43 -8.91
C GLY A 474 5.74 22.14 -10.27
N ASP A 475 6.93 22.57 -10.68
CA ASP A 475 7.22 23.07 -12.03
C ASP A 475 8.29 22.17 -12.64
N TRP A 476 7.86 21.06 -13.26
CA TRP A 476 8.75 20.00 -13.71
C TRP A 476 8.77 19.91 -15.23
N ASP A 477 9.89 19.39 -15.73
CA ASP A 477 10.02 19.01 -17.13
C ASP A 477 8.96 18.00 -17.54
N ASP A 478 8.44 18.12 -18.77
CA ASP A 478 7.38 17.22 -19.29
C ASP A 478 7.83 15.76 -19.36
N SER A 479 9.13 15.48 -19.33
CA SER A 479 9.65 14.11 -19.26
C SER A 479 9.23 13.38 -17.96
N VAL A 480 9.09 14.12 -16.86
CA VAL A 480 8.59 13.59 -15.58
C VAL A 480 7.12 13.18 -15.71
N ALA A 481 6.28 14.07 -16.24
CA ALA A 481 4.87 13.79 -16.48
C ALA A 481 4.68 12.63 -17.48
N SER A 482 5.49 12.60 -18.56
CA SER A 482 5.47 11.52 -19.54
C SER A 482 5.90 10.16 -18.98
N ALA A 483 6.81 10.15 -18.01
CA ALA A 483 7.16 8.92 -17.30
C ALA A 483 6.02 8.46 -16.40
N MET A 484 5.36 9.38 -15.66
CA MET A 484 4.15 9.06 -14.88
C MET A 484 3.03 8.52 -15.76
N ASP A 485 2.80 9.10 -16.94
CA ASP A 485 1.84 8.59 -17.92
C ASP A 485 2.19 7.14 -18.33
N ALA A 486 3.47 6.83 -18.54
CA ALA A 486 3.92 5.46 -18.86
C ALA A 486 3.65 4.47 -17.70
N TYR A 487 3.87 4.89 -16.46
CA TYR A 487 3.54 4.11 -15.28
C TYR A 487 2.02 3.86 -15.18
N LEU A 488 1.21 4.90 -15.23
CA LEU A 488 -0.25 4.78 -15.11
C LEU A 488 -0.85 3.93 -16.24
N LYS A 489 -0.31 4.02 -17.46
CA LYS A 489 -0.70 3.15 -18.60
C LYS A 489 -0.33 1.68 -18.40
N SER A 490 0.68 1.38 -17.58
CA SER A 490 1.11 0.00 -17.29
C SER A 490 0.23 -0.70 -16.24
N LEU A 491 -0.56 0.05 -15.50
CA LEU A 491 -1.44 -0.49 -14.47
C LEU A 491 -2.65 -1.20 -15.10
N SER A 492 -2.98 -2.36 -14.55
CA SER A 492 -4.13 -3.16 -14.97
C SER A 492 -5.05 -3.43 -13.80
N PRO A 493 -6.36 -3.54 -14.04
CA PRO A 493 -7.29 -4.00 -13.01
C PRO A 493 -6.92 -5.38 -12.49
N LEU A 494 -7.06 -5.57 -11.19
CA LEU A 494 -6.94 -6.89 -10.57
C LEU A 494 -8.25 -7.67 -10.76
N PRO A 495 -8.18 -8.98 -10.97
CA PRO A 495 -9.37 -9.81 -10.97
C PRO A 495 -10.09 -9.76 -9.62
N SER A 496 -11.40 -9.81 -9.67
CA SER A 496 -12.22 -9.70 -8.48
C SER A 496 -12.13 -10.94 -7.58
N PRO A 497 -12.03 -10.77 -6.24
CA PRO A 497 -12.14 -11.88 -5.28
C PRO A 497 -13.57 -12.47 -5.19
N TYR A 498 -14.56 -11.83 -5.81
CA TYR A 498 -15.95 -12.32 -5.89
C TYR A 498 -16.18 -13.31 -7.04
N LEU A 499 -15.16 -13.56 -7.86
CA LEU A 499 -15.19 -14.64 -8.83
C LEU A 499 -14.94 -15.99 -8.14
N VAL A 500 -15.72 -17.00 -8.50
CA VAL A 500 -15.55 -18.39 -8.04
C VAL A 500 -14.84 -19.16 -9.15
N ASP A 501 -13.61 -19.62 -8.89
CA ASP A 501 -12.76 -20.27 -9.90
C ASP A 501 -12.66 -19.46 -11.22
N GLY A 502 -12.56 -18.12 -11.09
CA GLY A 502 -12.48 -17.22 -12.24
C GLY A 502 -13.79 -17.03 -13.00
N LYS A 503 -14.93 -17.44 -12.45
CA LYS A 503 -16.26 -17.36 -13.07
C LYS A 503 -17.25 -16.62 -12.18
N LEU A 504 -18.32 -16.10 -12.80
CA LEU A 504 -19.43 -15.51 -12.06
C LEU A 504 -20.11 -16.56 -11.15
N SER A 505 -20.41 -16.19 -9.91
CA SER A 505 -21.29 -16.96 -9.02
C SER A 505 -22.72 -17.05 -9.60
N GLU A 506 -23.57 -17.95 -9.10
CA GLU A 506 -24.97 -18.02 -9.55
C GLU A 506 -25.73 -16.70 -9.29
N PRO A 507 -25.61 -16.03 -8.11
CA PRO A 507 -26.19 -14.71 -7.90
C PRO A 507 -25.67 -13.69 -8.91
N ALA A 508 -24.35 -13.64 -9.18
CA ALA A 508 -23.78 -12.72 -10.15
C ALA A 508 -24.28 -12.97 -11.59
N GLN A 509 -24.56 -14.22 -11.96
CA GLN A 509 -25.17 -14.54 -13.28
C GLN A 509 -26.58 -13.99 -13.39
N ARG A 510 -27.41 -14.06 -12.33
CA ARG A 510 -28.74 -13.43 -12.28
C ARG A 510 -28.62 -11.91 -12.31
N GLY A 511 -27.69 -11.36 -11.54
CA GLY A 511 -27.40 -9.92 -11.48
C GLY A 511 -26.96 -9.34 -12.81
N LYS A 512 -26.21 -10.12 -13.63
CA LYS A 512 -25.83 -9.72 -14.98
C LYS A 512 -27.04 -9.42 -15.86
N ALA A 513 -28.11 -10.19 -15.78
CA ALA A 513 -29.31 -9.95 -16.55
C ALA A 513 -30.02 -8.65 -16.13
N ALA A 514 -29.97 -8.28 -14.86
CA ALA A 514 -30.46 -6.97 -14.39
C ALA A 514 -29.53 -5.83 -14.84
N PHE A 515 -28.22 -6.01 -14.78
CA PHE A 515 -27.24 -5.05 -15.28
C PHE A 515 -27.43 -4.75 -16.78
N ASP A 516 -27.55 -5.78 -17.59
CA ASP A 516 -27.74 -5.64 -19.05
C ASP A 516 -29.01 -4.85 -19.38
N ARG A 517 -30.08 -4.96 -18.58
CA ARG A 517 -31.33 -4.22 -18.77
C ARG A 517 -31.28 -2.77 -18.28
N HIS A 518 -30.62 -2.50 -17.18
CA HIS A 518 -30.76 -1.24 -16.45
C HIS A 518 -29.50 -0.36 -16.46
N CYS A 519 -28.32 -0.95 -16.59
CA CYS A 519 -27.04 -0.25 -16.42
C CYS A 519 -26.23 -0.14 -17.71
N ALA A 520 -26.33 -1.13 -18.61
CA ALA A 520 -25.50 -1.24 -19.81
C ALA A 520 -25.69 -0.11 -20.83
N SER A 521 -26.73 0.73 -20.70
CA SER A 521 -26.91 1.90 -21.56
C SER A 521 -25.83 2.97 -21.37
N CYS A 522 -25.27 3.09 -20.17
CA CYS A 522 -24.17 3.99 -19.81
C CYS A 522 -22.89 3.20 -19.50
N HIS A 523 -23.02 2.09 -18.75
CA HIS A 523 -21.90 1.24 -18.38
C HIS A 523 -21.71 0.11 -19.40
N SER A 524 -21.12 0.43 -20.55
CA SER A 524 -20.94 -0.47 -21.69
C SER A 524 -19.49 -0.59 -22.15
N GLY A 525 -19.23 -1.53 -23.07
CA GLY A 525 -17.89 -1.76 -23.63
C GLY A 525 -16.95 -2.48 -22.66
N ALA A 526 -15.66 -2.52 -23.03
CA ALA A 526 -14.64 -3.28 -22.30
C ALA A 526 -14.33 -2.72 -20.89
N TYR A 527 -14.62 -1.46 -20.67
CA TYR A 527 -14.36 -0.76 -19.40
C TYR A 527 -15.64 -0.38 -18.66
N TYR A 528 -16.80 -0.84 -19.13
CA TYR A 528 -18.10 -0.51 -18.52
C TYR A 528 -18.32 1.00 -18.36
N THR A 529 -17.97 1.76 -19.39
CA THR A 529 -18.24 3.20 -19.52
C THR A 529 -18.44 3.56 -21.00
N ASP A 530 -19.33 4.50 -21.28
CA ASP A 530 -19.52 5.06 -22.63
C ASP A 530 -18.70 6.35 -22.86
N GLY A 531 -17.91 6.79 -21.85
CA GLY A 531 -17.06 7.99 -21.89
C GLY A 531 -17.84 9.30 -22.00
N LYS A 532 -19.11 9.32 -21.61
CA LYS A 532 -19.96 10.51 -21.65
C LYS A 532 -20.26 11.04 -20.25
N GLN A 533 -20.79 12.24 -20.22
CA GLN A 533 -21.22 12.92 -19.00
C GLN A 533 -22.74 13.06 -18.98
N TYR A 534 -23.34 12.72 -17.85
CA TYR A 534 -24.76 12.80 -17.63
C TYR A 534 -25.11 13.69 -16.45
N ASN A 535 -26.25 14.40 -16.57
CA ASN A 535 -26.84 15.05 -15.41
C ASN A 535 -27.47 13.99 -14.52
N VAL A 536 -27.05 13.94 -13.28
CA VAL A 536 -27.54 13.01 -12.28
C VAL A 536 -28.45 13.74 -11.30
N ASN A 537 -29.62 13.19 -11.05
CA ASN A 537 -30.65 13.81 -10.21
C ASN A 537 -30.48 13.52 -8.70
N TRP A 538 -29.41 12.83 -8.34
CA TRP A 538 -29.06 12.51 -6.96
C TRP A 538 -27.86 13.35 -6.44
N ALA A 539 -27.26 14.17 -7.26
CA ALA A 539 -26.27 15.15 -6.81
C ALA A 539 -26.98 16.34 -6.16
N ASP A 540 -26.40 16.88 -5.11
CA ASP A 540 -26.96 17.95 -4.30
C ASP A 540 -25.93 19.04 -3.99
N GLY A 541 -26.37 20.12 -3.33
CA GLY A 541 -25.53 21.25 -2.94
C GLY A 541 -24.82 21.90 -4.14
N PRO A 542 -23.51 22.19 -4.06
CA PRO A 542 -22.76 22.79 -5.16
C PRO A 542 -22.71 21.94 -6.44
N ASP A 543 -22.99 20.64 -6.32
CA ASP A 543 -22.96 19.69 -7.43
C ASP A 543 -24.32 19.48 -8.11
N GLU A 544 -25.37 20.11 -7.61
CA GLU A 544 -26.70 20.04 -8.24
C GLU A 544 -26.66 20.53 -9.69
N GLY A 545 -27.11 19.68 -10.61
CA GLY A 545 -27.09 19.99 -12.04
C GLY A 545 -25.73 19.85 -12.73
N VAL A 546 -24.67 19.53 -12.02
CA VAL A 546 -23.36 19.24 -12.62
C VAL A 546 -23.41 17.88 -13.34
N LYS A 547 -22.91 17.85 -14.57
CA LYS A 547 -22.77 16.58 -15.30
C LYS A 547 -21.63 15.78 -14.74
N MET A 548 -21.88 14.50 -14.49
CA MET A 548 -20.89 13.54 -13.99
C MET A 548 -20.42 12.62 -15.11
N ASP A 549 -19.12 12.34 -15.12
CA ASP A 549 -18.51 11.34 -15.98
C ASP A 549 -18.97 9.93 -15.58
N VAL A 550 -19.24 9.07 -16.57
CA VAL A 550 -19.53 7.65 -16.33
C VAL A 550 -18.24 6.92 -16.02
N PRO A 551 -18.01 6.50 -14.76
CA PRO A 551 -16.76 5.84 -14.40
C PRO A 551 -16.68 4.42 -14.98
N ALA A 552 -15.44 3.95 -15.24
CA ALA A 552 -15.20 2.53 -15.48
C ALA A 552 -15.58 1.70 -14.24
N LEU A 553 -16.09 0.48 -14.44
CA LEU A 553 -16.46 -0.40 -13.34
C LEU A 553 -15.48 -1.56 -13.12
N ASN A 554 -14.43 -1.67 -13.92
CA ASN A 554 -13.37 -2.65 -13.67
C ASN A 554 -12.72 -2.38 -12.31
N GLU A 555 -12.56 -3.43 -11.51
CA GLU A 555 -12.02 -3.33 -10.14
C GLU A 555 -12.91 -2.50 -9.16
N ILE A 556 -14.22 -2.36 -9.48
CA ILE A 556 -15.16 -1.57 -8.66
C ILE A 556 -15.27 -2.11 -7.22
N TRP A 557 -15.10 -3.42 -7.03
CA TRP A 557 -15.11 -4.10 -5.74
C TRP A 557 -14.12 -3.51 -4.72
N ARG A 558 -13.11 -2.80 -5.20
CA ARG A 558 -12.04 -2.20 -4.40
C ARG A 558 -12.22 -0.70 -4.18
N THR A 559 -13.11 -0.04 -4.90
CA THR A 559 -13.17 1.42 -4.97
C THR A 559 -14.19 2.07 -4.03
N ALA A 560 -14.72 1.34 -3.05
CA ALA A 560 -15.54 1.94 -2.00
C ALA A 560 -14.76 3.05 -1.25
N PRO A 561 -15.44 4.12 -0.76
CA PRO A 561 -16.86 4.39 -0.86
C PRO A 561 -17.26 4.92 -2.25
N TYR A 562 -18.54 4.76 -2.59
CA TYR A 562 -19.08 5.01 -3.92
C TYR A 562 -19.79 6.36 -4.03
N LEU A 563 -20.10 6.75 -5.28
CA LEU A 563 -20.63 8.04 -5.71
C LEU A 563 -19.55 9.15 -5.68
N TYR A 564 -19.94 10.33 -6.21
CA TYR A 564 -18.99 11.44 -6.39
C TYR A 564 -18.40 11.97 -5.08
N ASP A 565 -19.11 11.79 -3.98
CA ASP A 565 -18.74 12.25 -2.64
C ASP A 565 -18.54 11.08 -1.66
N GLY A 566 -18.56 9.83 -2.13
CA GLY A 566 -18.34 8.67 -1.28
C GLY A 566 -19.38 8.44 -0.19
N ARG A 567 -20.62 8.94 -0.37
CA ARG A 567 -21.70 8.82 0.64
C ARG A 567 -22.22 7.39 0.84
N SER A 568 -21.89 6.47 -0.04
CA SER A 568 -22.31 5.06 0.06
C SER A 568 -21.09 4.17 0.23
N TYR A 569 -21.01 3.46 1.33
CA TYR A 569 -19.92 2.53 1.54
C TYR A 569 -20.14 1.19 0.83
N THR A 570 -21.38 0.73 0.71
CA THR A 570 -21.71 -0.52 0.02
C THR A 570 -22.32 -0.28 -1.36
N LEU A 571 -22.11 -1.24 -2.28
CA LEU A 571 -22.76 -1.17 -3.60
C LEU A 571 -24.29 -1.22 -3.51
N LYS A 572 -24.85 -1.97 -2.55
CA LYS A 572 -26.31 -2.03 -2.38
C LYS A 572 -26.89 -0.66 -1.98
N GLU A 573 -26.20 0.09 -1.11
CA GLU A 573 -26.58 1.48 -0.79
C GLU A 573 -26.49 2.38 -2.02
N MET A 574 -25.38 2.27 -2.76
CA MET A 574 -25.17 3.03 -4.00
C MET A 574 -26.26 2.73 -5.03
N LEU A 575 -26.63 1.46 -5.22
CA LEU A 575 -27.67 1.05 -6.16
C LEU A 575 -29.06 1.59 -5.79
N ARG A 576 -29.34 1.82 -4.50
CA ARG A 576 -30.59 2.48 -4.07
C ARG A 576 -30.64 3.96 -4.42
N ILE A 577 -29.50 4.62 -4.59
CA ILE A 577 -29.38 6.04 -4.95
C ILE A 577 -29.31 6.19 -6.48
N HIS A 578 -28.39 5.45 -7.10
CA HIS A 578 -28.06 5.54 -8.53
C HIS A 578 -28.64 4.39 -9.35
N GLY A 579 -29.34 3.47 -8.74
CA GLY A 579 -29.85 2.26 -9.39
C GLY A 579 -31.01 2.50 -10.36
N PRO A 580 -31.59 1.41 -10.88
CA PRO A 580 -32.65 1.47 -11.86
C PRO A 580 -33.88 2.20 -11.32
N LYS A 581 -34.55 2.93 -12.21
CA LYS A 581 -35.79 3.67 -11.88
C LYS A 581 -36.94 2.75 -11.47
N GLU A 582 -36.91 1.50 -11.92
CA GLU A 582 -37.83 0.44 -11.52
C GLU A 582 -37.43 -0.09 -10.14
N GLN A 583 -38.39 -0.35 -9.27
CA GLN A 583 -38.11 -0.95 -7.97
C GLN A 583 -37.68 -2.41 -8.16
N LEU A 584 -36.41 -2.69 -7.94
CA LEU A 584 -35.91 -4.04 -7.78
C LEU A 584 -36.20 -4.52 -6.35
N SER A 585 -36.52 -5.77 -6.19
CA SER A 585 -36.56 -6.41 -4.89
C SER A 585 -35.17 -6.41 -4.23
N ASP A 586 -35.12 -6.54 -2.91
CA ASP A 586 -33.85 -6.62 -2.19
C ASP A 586 -32.95 -7.77 -2.67
N SER A 587 -33.56 -8.90 -3.08
CA SER A 587 -32.82 -10.03 -3.65
C SER A 587 -32.23 -9.72 -5.03
N GLU A 588 -32.97 -8.99 -5.88
CA GLU A 588 -32.45 -8.57 -7.20
C GLU A 588 -31.35 -7.51 -7.06
N LEU A 589 -31.43 -6.63 -6.05
CA LEU A 589 -30.35 -5.69 -5.72
C LEU A 589 -29.11 -6.42 -5.21
N ASP A 590 -29.28 -7.47 -4.40
CA ASP A 590 -28.15 -8.29 -3.94
C ASP A 590 -27.47 -9.02 -5.10
N ASP A 591 -28.25 -9.64 -5.99
CA ASP A 591 -27.73 -10.30 -7.19
C ASP A 591 -27.01 -9.30 -8.12
N LEU A 592 -27.58 -8.09 -8.32
CA LEU A 592 -26.97 -7.04 -9.11
C LEU A 592 -25.66 -6.53 -8.47
N ALA A 593 -25.65 -6.31 -7.16
CA ALA A 593 -24.44 -5.92 -6.43
C ALA A 593 -23.34 -6.98 -6.56
N GLU A 594 -23.70 -8.26 -6.44
CA GLU A 594 -22.78 -9.38 -6.60
C GLU A 594 -22.15 -9.41 -8.01
N TYR A 595 -22.96 -9.17 -9.05
CA TYR A 595 -22.40 -9.04 -10.40
C TYR A 595 -21.45 -7.87 -10.55
N VAL A 596 -21.83 -6.68 -10.06
CA VAL A 596 -20.99 -5.49 -10.14
C VAL A 596 -19.70 -5.67 -9.34
N MET A 597 -19.76 -6.32 -8.16
CA MET A 597 -18.57 -6.68 -7.39
C MET A 597 -17.66 -7.68 -8.09
N SER A 598 -18.16 -8.45 -9.06
CA SER A 598 -17.36 -9.39 -9.83
C SER A 598 -16.60 -8.77 -11.02
N LEU A 599 -16.79 -7.45 -11.29
CA LEU A 599 -16.11 -6.69 -12.35
C LEU A 599 -14.77 -6.12 -11.84
#